data_8eb46f0d37b76ff7b424259c5a514733
#
_entry.id   8eb46f0d37b76ff7b424259c5a514733
#
_cell.length_a   1.000
_cell.length_b   1.000
_cell.length_c   1.000
_cell.angle_alpha   90.00
_cell.angle_beta   90.00
_cell.angle_gamma   90.00
#
_symmetry.space_group_name_H-M   'P 1'
#
loop_
_entity.id
_entity.type
_entity.pdbx_description
1 polymer ?
#
loop_
_entity_poly.entity_id
_entity_poly.type
_entity_poly.pdbx_seq_one_letter_code
_entity_poly.pdbx_strand_id
1 'polypeptide(L)'
;MVVGAYEMTDFDLNPLPPGIIDHREWTEENGCNNALRVNGLGAPRAFFVPLLRTIGFPNVSYGEDYAVGLRICREYRIGRIYEPLYCCRRWEGNSDAALSIERVNANNIYKDSIRTWELEARIRMNANDE
;
A
#
# COMPACT_ATOMS: atom_id res chain seq x y z
N MET A 1 8.11 1.90 -8.77
CA MET A 1 7.11 0.98 -8.19
C MET A 1 5.89 0.94 -9.10
N VAL A 2 5.27 -0.21 -9.22
CA VAL A 2 3.99 -0.40 -9.92
C VAL A 2 3.07 -1.21 -9.00
N VAL A 3 1.79 -0.86 -8.98
CA VAL A 3 0.75 -1.57 -8.22
C VAL A 3 -0.30 -2.11 -9.18
N GLY A 4 -0.63 -3.38 -9.03
CA GLY A 4 -1.61 -4.07 -9.85
C GLY A 4 -3.00 -4.17 -9.19
N ALA A 5 -3.76 -5.15 -9.65
CA ALA A 5 -5.06 -5.52 -9.15
C ALA A 5 -5.16 -7.03 -8.95
N TYR A 6 -6.17 -7.49 -8.23
CA TYR A 6 -6.43 -8.91 -8.03
C TYR A 6 -7.93 -9.20 -7.96
N GLU A 7 -8.28 -10.46 -8.12
CA GLU A 7 -9.64 -10.95 -7.91
C GLU A 7 -9.72 -11.73 -6.60
N MET A 8 -10.74 -11.42 -5.79
CA MET A 8 -11.01 -12.19 -4.57
C MET A 8 -11.73 -13.49 -4.93
N THR A 9 -11.22 -14.60 -4.42
CA THR A 9 -11.81 -15.92 -4.62
C THR A 9 -11.85 -16.71 -3.31
N ASP A 10 -12.68 -17.76 -3.28
CA ASP A 10 -12.53 -18.81 -2.28
C ASP A 10 -11.31 -19.70 -2.59
N PHE A 11 -11.12 -20.73 -1.79
CA PHE A 11 -9.98 -21.65 -1.96
C PHE A 11 -10.03 -22.41 -3.30
N ASP A 12 -11.24 -22.66 -3.80
CA ASP A 12 -11.49 -23.38 -5.07
C ASP A 12 -11.52 -22.46 -6.29
N LEU A 13 -11.13 -21.18 -6.12
CA LEU A 13 -11.06 -20.16 -7.16
C LEU A 13 -12.44 -19.67 -7.65
N ASN A 14 -13.50 -19.89 -6.90
CA ASN A 14 -14.77 -19.26 -7.19
C ASN A 14 -14.74 -17.77 -6.78
N PRO A 15 -15.20 -16.85 -7.64
CA PRO A 15 -15.22 -15.43 -7.28
C PRO A 15 -16.03 -15.15 -6.02
N LEU A 16 -15.50 -14.29 -5.16
CA LEU A 16 -16.16 -13.79 -3.96
C LEU A 16 -16.40 -12.28 -4.08
N PRO A 17 -17.53 -11.74 -3.55
CA PRO A 17 -17.69 -10.30 -3.43
C PRO A 17 -16.53 -9.67 -2.65
N PRO A 18 -16.05 -8.49 -3.02
CA PRO A 18 -16.52 -7.62 -4.09
C PRO A 18 -15.99 -7.96 -5.49
N GLY A 19 -15.27 -9.09 -5.68
CA GLY A 19 -14.69 -9.52 -6.94
C GLY A 19 -13.33 -8.89 -7.19
N ILE A 20 -13.23 -8.04 -8.18
CA ILE A 20 -11.97 -7.37 -8.55
C ILE A 20 -11.66 -6.24 -7.58
N ILE A 21 -10.44 -6.26 -7.04
CA ILE A 21 -9.86 -5.20 -6.20
C ILE A 21 -8.80 -4.49 -7.02
N ASP A 22 -9.14 -3.32 -7.53
CA ASP A 22 -8.28 -2.56 -8.45
C ASP A 22 -7.70 -1.27 -7.85
N HIS A 23 -7.99 -0.98 -6.57
CA HIS A 23 -7.47 0.15 -5.81
C HIS A 23 -7.71 1.51 -6.50
N ARG A 24 -8.86 1.70 -7.17
CA ARG A 24 -9.19 2.94 -7.89
C ARG A 24 -9.47 4.15 -7.01
N GLU A 25 -9.44 4.00 -5.69
CA GLU A 25 -9.45 5.11 -4.73
C GLU A 25 -8.25 6.04 -4.90
N TRP A 26 -7.18 5.56 -5.54
CA TRP A 26 -6.08 6.39 -5.99
C TRP A 26 -5.65 6.02 -7.42
N THR A 27 -5.08 6.98 -8.14
CA THR A 27 -4.61 6.85 -9.53
C THR A 27 -3.20 7.36 -9.67
N GLU A 28 -2.58 7.18 -10.84
CA GLU A 28 -1.25 7.74 -11.11
C GLU A 28 -1.22 9.25 -10.97
N GLU A 29 -2.29 9.95 -11.37
CA GLU A 29 -2.38 11.40 -11.36
C GLU A 29 -2.49 11.98 -9.96
N ASN A 30 -3.20 11.28 -9.06
CA ASN A 30 -3.44 11.73 -7.69
C ASN A 30 -2.64 10.97 -6.62
N GLY A 31 -1.81 9.99 -7.04
CA GLY A 31 -1.16 9.03 -6.15
C GLY A 31 -0.29 9.67 -5.08
N CYS A 32 0.45 10.73 -5.42
CA CYS A 32 1.29 11.46 -4.47
C CYS A 32 0.53 11.94 -3.23
N ASN A 33 -0.66 12.50 -3.44
CA ASN A 33 -1.47 13.06 -2.36
C ASN A 33 -2.43 12.03 -1.76
N ASN A 34 -3.09 11.22 -2.61
CA ASN A 34 -4.05 10.23 -2.14
C ASN A 34 -3.42 9.06 -1.42
N ALA A 35 -2.16 8.74 -1.68
CA ALA A 35 -1.41 7.75 -0.92
C ALA A 35 -1.43 8.02 0.60
N LEU A 36 -1.47 9.28 1.01
CA LEU A 36 -1.60 9.68 2.42
C LEU A 36 -3.01 9.49 3.01
N ARG A 37 -4.01 9.19 2.19
CA ARG A 37 -5.42 9.10 2.59
C ARG A 37 -6.00 7.71 2.50
N VAL A 38 -5.34 6.81 1.77
CA VAL A 38 -5.80 5.42 1.60
C VAL A 38 -5.25 4.52 2.69
N ASN A 39 -5.87 3.38 2.89
CA ASN A 39 -5.44 2.43 3.92
C ASN A 39 -4.22 1.60 3.51
N GLY A 40 -3.89 1.58 2.25
CA GLY A 40 -2.74 0.91 1.65
C GLY A 40 -2.73 1.16 0.15
N LEU A 41 -1.58 0.98 -0.48
CA LEU A 41 -1.47 1.26 -1.91
C LEU A 41 -1.98 0.11 -2.79
N GLY A 42 -2.11 -1.07 -2.23
CA GLY A 42 -2.67 -2.23 -2.93
C GLY A 42 -1.66 -3.32 -3.25
N ALA A 43 -2.11 -4.28 -4.04
CA ALA A 43 -1.35 -5.46 -4.44
C ALA A 43 -1.81 -5.94 -5.85
N PRO A 44 -0.96 -6.69 -6.58
CA PRO A 44 0.45 -6.95 -6.30
C PRO A 44 1.33 -5.72 -6.51
N ARG A 45 2.57 -5.79 -6.04
CA ARG A 45 3.54 -4.70 -6.16
C ARG A 45 4.82 -5.16 -6.83
N ALA A 46 5.35 -4.34 -7.73
CA ALA A 46 6.67 -4.51 -8.30
C ALA A 46 7.55 -3.28 -8.01
N PHE A 47 8.81 -3.53 -7.70
CA PHE A 47 9.74 -2.47 -7.31
C PHE A 47 10.96 -2.44 -8.24
N PHE A 48 11.43 -1.23 -8.52
CA PHE A 48 12.76 -1.05 -9.11
C PHE A 48 13.80 -1.30 -8.03
N VAL A 49 14.52 -2.39 -8.15
CA VAL A 49 15.41 -2.92 -7.09
C VAL A 49 16.48 -1.93 -6.62
N PRO A 50 17.18 -1.17 -7.50
CA PRO A 50 18.18 -0.20 -7.03
C PRO A 50 17.59 0.86 -6.10
N LEU A 51 16.38 1.37 -6.41
CA LEU A 51 15.69 2.33 -5.54
C LEU A 51 15.28 1.69 -4.22
N LEU A 52 14.74 0.49 -4.25
CA LEU A 52 14.33 -0.24 -3.05
C LEU A 52 15.53 -0.51 -2.11
N ARG A 53 16.68 -0.85 -2.66
CA ARG A 53 17.90 -1.03 -1.87
C ARG A 53 18.40 0.24 -1.20
N THR A 54 18.19 1.39 -1.84
CA THR A 54 18.52 2.70 -1.26
C THR A 54 17.57 3.10 -0.14
N ILE A 55 16.28 2.87 -0.31
CA ILE A 55 15.25 3.23 0.67
C ILE A 55 15.21 2.23 1.83
N GLY A 56 15.23 0.93 1.53
CA GLY A 56 15.04 -0.16 2.49
C GLY A 56 13.60 -0.29 2.97
N PHE A 57 13.35 -1.32 3.77
CA PHE A 57 12.09 -1.54 4.48
C PHE A 57 12.26 -1.19 5.97
N PRO A 58 11.26 -0.60 6.63
CA PRO A 58 11.27 -0.46 8.08
C PRO A 58 11.19 -1.84 8.75
N ASN A 59 11.87 -2.00 9.88
CA ASN A 59 11.86 -3.25 10.64
C ASN A 59 10.58 -3.38 11.48
N VAL A 60 9.48 -3.64 10.80
CA VAL A 60 8.14 -3.81 11.40
C VAL A 60 7.42 -4.99 10.75
N SER A 61 6.45 -5.56 11.43
CA SER A 61 5.66 -6.69 10.94
C SER A 61 4.34 -6.30 10.24
N TYR A 62 4.07 -5.01 10.11
CA TYR A 62 2.85 -4.50 9.49
C TYR A 62 3.08 -3.09 8.95
N GLY A 63 2.56 -2.83 7.74
CA GLY A 63 2.63 -1.50 7.11
C GLY A 63 3.98 -1.15 6.51
N GLU A 64 4.92 -2.08 6.45
CA GLU A 64 6.25 -1.90 5.86
C GLU A 64 6.16 -1.53 4.37
N ASP A 65 5.24 -2.16 3.66
CA ASP A 65 4.98 -1.91 2.25
C ASP A 65 4.35 -0.53 2.01
N TYR A 66 3.45 -0.14 2.90
CA TYR A 66 2.83 1.19 2.86
C TYR A 66 3.86 2.30 3.13
N ALA A 67 4.71 2.12 4.13
CA ALA A 67 5.79 3.06 4.43
C ALA A 67 6.75 3.25 3.23
N VAL A 68 7.15 2.16 2.59
CA VAL A 68 8.00 2.20 1.39
C VAL A 68 7.27 2.89 0.23
N GLY A 69 6.01 2.57 0.00
CA GLY A 69 5.21 3.21 -1.04
C GLY A 69 5.06 4.72 -0.85
N LEU A 70 4.80 5.17 0.38
CA LEU A 70 4.77 6.60 0.72
C LEU A 70 6.10 7.29 0.44
N ARG A 71 7.21 6.65 0.81
CA ARG A 71 8.56 7.19 0.56
C ARG A 71 8.85 7.29 -0.95
N ILE A 72 8.45 6.29 -1.72
CA ILE A 72 8.62 6.29 -3.19
C ILE A 72 7.78 7.40 -3.82
N CYS A 73 6.51 7.52 -3.47
CA CYS A 73 5.62 8.51 -4.10
C CYS A 73 5.91 9.96 -3.71
N ARG A 74 6.83 10.21 -2.78
CA ARG A 74 7.32 11.55 -2.48
C ARG A 74 8.02 12.19 -3.68
N GLU A 75 8.83 11.39 -4.41
CA GLU A 75 9.70 11.87 -5.48
C GLU A 75 9.45 11.19 -6.83
N TYR A 76 8.72 10.07 -6.85
CA TYR A 76 8.48 9.26 -8.03
C TYR A 76 7.00 8.97 -8.22
N ARG A 77 6.60 8.74 -9.46
CA ARG A 77 5.26 8.24 -9.78
C ARG A 77 5.19 6.73 -9.50
N ILE A 78 4.04 6.30 -8.99
CA ILE A 78 3.71 4.89 -8.87
C ILE A 78 2.80 4.51 -10.02
N GLY A 79 3.27 3.61 -10.89
CA GLY A 79 2.50 3.11 -12.02
C GLY A 79 1.35 2.20 -11.57
N ARG A 80 0.33 2.09 -12.41
CA ARG A 80 -0.88 1.29 -12.13
C ARG A 80 -1.16 0.30 -13.26
N ILE A 81 -1.59 -0.92 -12.85
CA ILE A 81 -2.17 -1.92 -13.74
C ILE A 81 -3.53 -2.30 -13.15
N TYR A 82 -4.62 -1.99 -13.86
CA TYR A 82 -5.97 -2.20 -13.36
C TYR A 82 -6.54 -3.58 -13.68
N GLU A 83 -5.90 -4.32 -14.57
CA GLU A 83 -6.27 -5.70 -14.86
C GLU A 83 -5.88 -6.61 -13.69
N PRO A 84 -6.73 -7.58 -13.30
CA PRO A 84 -6.38 -8.55 -12.27
C PRO A 84 -5.18 -9.39 -12.69
N LEU A 85 -4.17 -9.45 -11.84
CA LEU A 85 -2.92 -10.17 -12.09
C LEU A 85 -2.83 -11.48 -11.31
N TYR A 86 -3.67 -11.69 -10.30
CA TYR A 86 -3.74 -12.93 -9.54
C TYR A 86 -5.09 -13.11 -8.85
N CYS A 87 -5.36 -14.33 -8.39
CA CYS A 87 -6.50 -14.65 -7.53
C CYS A 87 -6.06 -14.65 -6.06
N CYS A 88 -6.66 -13.77 -5.26
CA CYS A 88 -6.45 -13.74 -3.82
C CYS A 88 -7.41 -14.72 -3.13
N ARG A 89 -6.91 -15.91 -2.78
CA ARG A 89 -7.70 -16.91 -2.08
C ARG A 89 -7.96 -16.52 -0.64
N ARG A 90 -9.24 -16.48 -0.26
CA ARG A 90 -9.68 -16.21 1.12
C ARG A 90 -10.06 -17.50 1.81
N TRP A 91 -9.51 -17.73 3.01
CA TRP A 91 -9.77 -18.90 3.85
C TRP A 91 -9.41 -18.56 5.31
N GLU A 92 -9.80 -19.43 6.25
CA GLU A 92 -9.62 -19.17 7.69
C GLU A 92 -8.14 -19.01 8.11
N GLY A 93 -7.21 -19.63 7.38
CA GLY A 93 -5.76 -19.53 7.64
C GLY A 93 -5.07 -18.26 7.11
N ASN A 94 -5.79 -17.32 6.50
CA ASN A 94 -5.19 -16.05 6.10
C ASN A 94 -4.67 -15.28 7.32
N SER A 95 -3.50 -14.68 7.22
CA SER A 95 -2.84 -13.96 8.31
C SER A 95 -3.61 -12.73 8.83
N ASP A 96 -4.50 -12.19 8.02
CA ASP A 96 -5.35 -11.04 8.34
C ASP A 96 -6.78 -11.41 8.73
N ALA A 97 -7.10 -12.72 8.84
CA ALA A 97 -8.48 -13.21 8.98
C ALA A 97 -9.10 -12.96 10.38
N ALA A 98 -8.30 -12.82 11.43
CA ALA A 98 -8.81 -12.67 12.80
C ALA A 98 -7.84 -11.86 13.67
N LEU A 99 -7.83 -10.55 13.51
CA LEU A 99 -7.06 -9.65 14.37
C LEU A 99 -7.92 -9.17 15.55
N SER A 100 -7.33 -9.11 16.76
CA SER A 100 -7.98 -8.47 17.89
C SER A 100 -8.14 -6.96 17.66
N ILE A 101 -9.09 -6.34 18.36
CA ILE A 101 -9.34 -4.89 18.25
C ILE A 101 -8.10 -4.09 18.67
N GLU A 102 -7.36 -4.55 19.67
CA GLU A 102 -6.11 -3.92 20.12
C GLU A 102 -5.06 -3.95 19.02
N ARG A 103 -4.96 -5.07 18.29
CA ARG A 103 -4.02 -5.20 17.18
C ARG A 103 -4.41 -4.31 16.01
N VAL A 104 -5.70 -4.25 15.67
CA VAL A 104 -6.20 -3.34 14.63
C VAL A 104 -5.91 -1.88 14.99
N ASN A 105 -6.16 -1.49 16.23
CA ASN A 105 -5.88 -0.12 16.70
C ASN A 105 -4.39 0.20 16.66
N ALA A 106 -3.53 -0.71 17.11
CA ALA A 106 -2.08 -0.54 17.05
C ALA A 106 -1.59 -0.37 15.60
N ASN A 107 -2.12 -1.17 14.66
CA ASN A 107 -1.81 -1.06 13.25
C ASN A 107 -2.24 0.29 12.66
N ASN A 108 -3.42 0.77 13.01
CA ASN A 108 -3.94 2.06 12.55
C ASN A 108 -3.10 3.23 13.10
N ILE A 109 -2.75 3.21 14.38
CA ILE A 109 -1.86 4.21 15.01
C ILE A 109 -0.50 4.24 14.31
N TYR A 110 0.07 3.09 14.01
CA TYR A 110 1.33 3.02 13.26
C TYR A 110 1.19 3.65 11.86
N LYS A 111 0.14 3.33 11.11
CA LYS A 111 -0.11 3.93 9.80
C LYS A 111 -0.28 5.45 9.88
N ASP A 112 -0.99 5.96 10.87
CA ASP A 112 -1.14 7.39 11.09
C ASP A 112 0.21 8.05 11.40
N SER A 113 1.06 7.40 12.15
CA SER A 113 2.41 7.88 12.43
C SER A 113 3.25 7.99 11.18
N ILE A 114 3.27 6.96 10.32
CA ILE A 114 4.04 7.02 9.07
C ILE A 114 3.50 8.07 8.08
N ARG A 115 2.18 8.28 8.03
CA ARG A 115 1.57 9.37 7.24
C ARG A 115 2.02 10.74 7.74
N THR A 116 2.04 10.93 9.04
CA THR A 116 2.49 12.18 9.67
C THR A 116 3.95 12.46 9.36
N TRP A 117 4.84 11.49 9.55
CA TRP A 117 6.26 11.63 9.23
C TRP A 117 6.50 11.91 7.74
N GLU A 118 5.76 11.25 6.87
CA GLU A 118 5.85 11.50 5.44
C GLU A 118 5.39 12.92 5.07
N LEU A 119 4.29 13.39 5.64
CA LEU A 119 3.79 14.74 5.43
C LEU A 119 4.81 15.79 5.89
N GLU A 120 5.39 15.60 7.08
CA GLU A 120 6.45 16.49 7.58
C GLU A 120 7.68 16.51 6.67
N ALA A 121 8.08 15.35 6.14
CA ALA A 121 9.19 15.26 5.19
C ALA A 121 8.92 16.03 3.90
N ARG A 122 7.69 15.96 3.37
CA ARG A 122 7.27 16.71 2.17
C ARG A 122 7.23 18.20 2.42
N ILE A 123 6.76 18.64 3.58
CA ILE A 123 6.75 20.06 3.96
C ILE A 123 8.19 20.60 4.00
N ARG A 124 9.13 19.88 4.60
CA ARG A 124 10.54 20.27 4.66
C ARG A 124 11.18 20.32 3.26
N MET A 125 10.86 19.36 2.40
CA MET A 125 11.36 19.33 1.03
C MET A 125 10.89 20.58 0.26
N ASN A 126 9.59 20.89 0.30
CA ASN A 126 9.03 22.04 -0.38
C ASN A 126 9.59 23.37 0.15
N ALA A 127 9.83 23.49 1.45
CA ALA A 127 10.42 24.70 2.04
C ALA A 127 11.88 24.93 1.65
N ASN A 128 12.61 23.89 1.24
CA ASN A 128 13.99 24.00 0.77
C ASN A 128 14.09 24.32 -0.73
N ASP A 129 13.00 24.16 -1.48
CA ASP A 129 12.90 24.44 -2.91
C ASP A 129 12.48 25.90 -3.20
N GLU A 130 12.14 26.69 -2.17
CA GLU A 130 11.86 28.13 -2.22
C GLU A 130 13.12 28.96 -1.93
#